data_3247ed0438fd45727627045ae0b62f3d
#
_entry.id   3247ed0438fd45727627045ae0b62f3d
#
_cell.length_a   1.000
_cell.length_b   1.000
_cell.length_c   1.000
_cell.angle_alpha   90.00
_cell.angle_beta   90.00
_cell.angle_gamma   90.00
#
_symmetry.space_group_name_H-M   'P 1'
#
loop_
_entity.id
_entity.type
_entity.pdbx_description
1 polymer ?
#
loop_
_entity_poly.entity_id
_entity_poly.type
_entity_poly.pdbx_seq_one_letter_code
_entity_poly.pdbx_strand_id
1 'polypeptide(L)'
;MYKRQEAAQTEADVVDGGLRYDLTLPLSRYYANNSANLSAPFKALQVGSVWRADRPQKGRFRQFVQCDIDILGDATNLAEIEEILALTKALKRICPDKAYTVRVNDRAILKGMADYSGFPENETDKVFIILDKMDKIGLDGVREELLAEGYAPEAVEKYTGLLAEIQNDAAGVRALGEKLSGVMDPAKAENLATIMETVKAVADIEFG
;
A
#
# COMPACT_ATOMS: atom_id res chain seq x y z
N MET A 1 -22.60 -35.86 -3.74
CA MET A 1 -22.24 -34.91 -2.68
C MET A 1 -22.04 -35.62 -1.33
N TYR A 2 -23.01 -36.39 -0.83
CA TYR A 2 -22.93 -37.10 0.48
C TYR A 2 -21.79 -38.12 0.60
N LYS A 3 -21.51 -38.94 -0.43
CA LYS A 3 -20.44 -39.96 -0.41
C LYS A 3 -19.01 -39.39 -0.24
N ARG A 4 -18.79 -38.14 -0.60
CA ARG A 4 -17.50 -37.49 -0.43
C ARG A 4 -17.25 -37.05 1.01
N GLN A 5 -18.32 -36.67 1.72
CA GLN A 5 -18.26 -36.29 3.14
C GLN A 5 -17.99 -37.47 4.06
N GLU A 6 -18.54 -38.66 3.75
CA GLU A 6 -18.34 -39.88 4.56
C GLU A 6 -16.90 -40.39 4.51
N ALA A 7 -16.15 -40.13 3.42
CA ALA A 7 -14.76 -40.55 3.24
C ALA A 7 -13.74 -39.46 3.55
N ALA A 8 -14.18 -38.22 3.86
CA ALA A 8 -13.32 -37.08 4.08
C ALA A 8 -12.58 -37.19 5.43
N GLN A 9 -11.27 -37.05 5.41
CA GLN A 9 -10.42 -37.02 6.61
C GLN A 9 -9.92 -35.60 6.91
N THR A 10 -9.97 -34.69 5.92
CA THR A 10 -9.54 -33.30 6.02
C THR A 10 -10.57 -32.37 5.39
N GLU A 11 -10.48 -31.09 5.71
CA GLU A 11 -11.32 -30.05 5.07
C GLU A 11 -11.12 -30.04 3.53
N ALA A 12 -9.90 -30.28 3.06
CA ALA A 12 -9.58 -30.31 1.64
C ALA A 12 -10.34 -31.39 0.87
N ASP A 13 -10.76 -32.48 1.54
CA ASP A 13 -11.52 -33.58 0.91
C ASP A 13 -12.97 -33.19 0.61
N VAL A 14 -13.50 -32.15 1.26
CA VAL A 14 -14.90 -31.70 1.12
C VAL A 14 -15.02 -30.33 0.42
N VAL A 15 -13.91 -29.65 0.18
CA VAL A 15 -13.88 -28.30 -0.41
C VAL A 15 -13.29 -28.35 -1.82
N ASP A 16 -14.08 -28.04 -2.84
CA ASP A 16 -13.63 -27.92 -4.23
C ASP A 16 -13.15 -26.52 -4.61
N GLY A 17 -13.48 -25.52 -3.81
CA GLY A 17 -13.12 -24.14 -4.07
C GLY A 17 -13.54 -23.21 -2.95
N GLY A 18 -13.05 -22.01 -2.96
CA GLY A 18 -13.37 -20.97 -2.00
C GLY A 18 -13.87 -19.68 -2.67
N LEU A 19 -14.57 -18.88 -1.90
CA LEU A 19 -14.93 -17.53 -2.32
C LEU A 19 -13.67 -16.68 -2.37
N ARG A 20 -13.49 -15.93 -3.47
CA ARG A 20 -12.30 -15.09 -3.63
C ARG A 20 -12.29 -13.93 -2.63
N TYR A 21 -11.12 -13.69 -2.05
CA TYR A 21 -10.90 -12.63 -1.08
C TYR A 21 -10.73 -11.25 -1.76
N ASP A 22 -10.09 -11.24 -2.94
CA ASP A 22 -9.84 -10.07 -3.79
C ASP A 22 -9.87 -10.46 -5.27
N LEU A 23 -9.56 -9.51 -6.15
CA LEU A 23 -9.47 -9.73 -7.60
C LEU A 23 -8.01 -9.93 -8.07
N THR A 24 -7.02 -9.65 -7.24
CA THR A 24 -5.59 -9.72 -7.58
C THR A 24 -5.12 -11.14 -7.86
N LEU A 25 -5.47 -12.10 -6.97
CA LEU A 25 -5.06 -13.49 -7.13
C LEU A 25 -5.65 -14.15 -8.39
N PRO A 26 -6.96 -13.99 -8.71
CA PRO A 26 -7.52 -14.45 -9.98
C PRO A 26 -6.84 -13.83 -11.20
N LEU A 27 -6.55 -12.53 -11.17
CA LEU A 27 -5.84 -11.84 -12.26
C LEU A 27 -4.42 -12.37 -12.44
N SER A 28 -3.68 -12.55 -11.35
CA SER A 28 -2.32 -13.09 -11.38
C SER A 28 -2.29 -14.48 -12.03
N ARG A 29 -3.26 -15.34 -11.70
CA ARG A 29 -3.43 -16.65 -12.33
C ARG A 29 -3.76 -16.53 -13.83
N TYR A 30 -4.67 -15.62 -14.18
CA TYR A 30 -5.03 -15.38 -15.58
C TYR A 30 -3.81 -14.90 -16.37
N TYR A 31 -3.09 -13.92 -15.85
CA TYR A 31 -1.88 -13.39 -16.46
C TYR A 31 -0.80 -14.46 -16.63
N ALA A 32 -0.51 -15.23 -15.58
CA ALA A 32 0.48 -16.31 -15.64
C ALA A 32 0.17 -17.35 -16.73
N ASN A 33 -1.11 -17.68 -16.91
CA ASN A 33 -1.54 -18.68 -17.90
C ASN A 33 -1.63 -18.13 -19.33
N ASN A 34 -1.69 -16.81 -19.52
CA ASN A 34 -1.97 -16.20 -20.83
C ASN A 34 -0.93 -15.17 -21.27
N SER A 35 0.11 -14.90 -20.48
CA SER A 35 1.06 -13.80 -20.67
C SER A 35 1.69 -13.76 -22.07
N ALA A 36 1.94 -14.92 -22.67
CA ALA A 36 2.48 -15.00 -24.03
C ALA A 36 1.55 -14.42 -25.13
N ASN A 37 0.25 -14.30 -24.84
CA ASN A 37 -0.76 -13.82 -25.78
C ASN A 37 -1.32 -12.43 -25.41
N LEU A 38 -0.83 -11.85 -24.30
CA LEU A 38 -1.28 -10.54 -23.84
C LEU A 38 -0.30 -9.43 -24.28
N SER A 39 -0.82 -8.23 -24.41
CA SER A 39 0.02 -7.05 -24.66
C SER A 39 0.93 -6.75 -23.47
N ALA A 40 2.10 -6.21 -23.71
CA ALA A 40 2.97 -5.66 -22.68
C ALA A 40 3.12 -4.14 -22.90
N PRO A 41 2.82 -3.30 -21.91
CA PRO A 41 2.21 -3.66 -20.63
C PRO A 41 0.75 -4.14 -20.75
N PHE A 42 0.35 -5.05 -19.88
CA PHE A 42 -1.03 -5.51 -19.78
C PHE A 42 -1.78 -4.67 -18.75
N LYS A 43 -2.86 -4.02 -19.19
CA LYS A 43 -3.70 -3.16 -18.34
C LYS A 43 -5.07 -3.80 -18.16
N ALA A 44 -5.50 -3.95 -16.92
CA ALA A 44 -6.76 -4.57 -16.57
C ALA A 44 -7.61 -3.64 -15.69
N LEU A 45 -8.90 -3.58 -16.00
CA LEU A 45 -9.92 -3.06 -15.12
C LEU A 45 -10.83 -4.23 -14.73
N GLN A 46 -10.92 -4.53 -13.46
CA GLN A 46 -11.71 -5.62 -12.93
C GLN A 46 -12.84 -5.09 -12.06
N VAL A 47 -14.02 -5.65 -12.22
CA VAL A 47 -15.17 -5.37 -11.33
C VAL A 47 -15.78 -6.68 -10.92
N GLY A 48 -15.90 -6.93 -9.63
CA GLY A 48 -16.48 -8.18 -9.16
C GLY A 48 -16.70 -8.28 -7.67
N SER A 49 -17.54 -9.22 -7.27
CA SER A 49 -17.80 -9.49 -5.86
C SER A 49 -16.62 -10.24 -5.24
N VAL A 50 -16.29 -9.86 -4.01
CA VAL A 50 -15.29 -10.49 -3.16
C VAL A 50 -15.86 -10.75 -1.78
N TRP A 51 -15.25 -11.66 -1.01
CA TRP A 51 -15.75 -12.09 0.28
C TRP A 51 -14.63 -12.10 1.31
N ARG A 52 -14.92 -11.50 2.48
CA ARG A 52 -14.00 -11.47 3.62
C ARG A 52 -14.73 -11.89 4.89
N ALA A 53 -14.07 -12.65 5.74
CA ALA A 53 -14.64 -13.13 7.01
C ALA A 53 -14.62 -12.05 8.12
N ASP A 54 -14.51 -10.80 7.75
CA ASP A 54 -14.48 -9.66 8.66
C ASP A 54 -15.75 -9.60 9.55
N ARG A 55 -15.60 -9.06 10.76
CA ARG A 55 -16.74 -8.79 11.61
C ARG A 55 -17.64 -7.73 10.96
N PRO A 56 -18.92 -8.05 10.67
CA PRO A 56 -19.84 -7.11 10.06
C PRO A 56 -20.07 -5.89 10.95
N GLN A 57 -20.02 -4.69 10.37
CA GLN A 57 -20.33 -3.43 11.03
C GLN A 57 -20.80 -2.40 9.99
N LYS A 58 -21.25 -1.22 10.41
CA LYS A 58 -21.70 -0.17 9.50
C LYS A 58 -20.61 0.13 8.45
N GLY A 59 -20.95 -0.03 7.17
CA GLY A 59 -20.04 0.20 6.05
C GLY A 59 -19.04 -0.94 5.78
N ARG A 60 -19.06 -2.06 6.55
CA ARG A 60 -18.20 -3.23 6.34
C ARG A 60 -19.05 -4.48 6.23
N PHE A 61 -19.07 -5.07 5.05
CA PHE A 61 -19.85 -6.26 4.71
C PHE A 61 -18.93 -7.43 4.39
N ARG A 62 -19.39 -8.66 4.60
CA ARG A 62 -18.65 -9.87 4.23
C ARG A 62 -18.59 -10.11 2.73
N GLN A 63 -19.54 -9.57 1.99
CA GLN A 63 -19.56 -9.54 0.53
C GLN A 63 -19.65 -8.08 0.07
N PHE A 64 -18.80 -7.69 -0.86
CA PHE A 64 -18.82 -6.35 -1.48
C PHE A 64 -18.23 -6.43 -2.88
N VAL A 65 -18.37 -5.37 -3.65
CA VAL A 65 -17.80 -5.26 -5.00
C VAL A 65 -16.50 -4.49 -4.91
N GLN A 66 -15.43 -5.05 -5.49
CA GLN A 66 -14.20 -4.33 -5.79
C GLN A 66 -14.19 -3.85 -7.24
N CYS A 67 -13.51 -2.74 -7.47
CA CYS A 67 -13.19 -2.21 -8.78
C CYS A 67 -11.68 -1.92 -8.77
N ASP A 68 -10.90 -2.79 -9.37
CA ASP A 68 -9.44 -2.77 -9.32
C ASP A 68 -8.88 -2.39 -10.69
N ILE A 69 -7.83 -1.59 -10.69
CA ILE A 69 -7.02 -1.23 -11.87
C ILE A 69 -5.64 -1.83 -11.64
N ASP A 70 -5.16 -2.59 -12.62
CA ASP A 70 -3.86 -3.25 -12.54
C ASP A 70 -3.08 -3.01 -13.83
N ILE A 71 -1.79 -2.73 -13.72
CA ILE A 71 -0.84 -2.65 -14.82
C ILE A 71 0.30 -3.63 -14.56
N LEU A 72 0.47 -4.59 -15.49
CA LEU A 72 1.48 -5.64 -15.37
C LEU A 72 2.47 -5.55 -16.54
N GLY A 73 3.76 -5.72 -16.23
CA GLY A 73 4.82 -5.75 -17.25
C GLY A 73 5.38 -4.38 -17.61
N ASP A 74 5.15 -3.36 -16.79
CA ASP A 74 5.84 -2.07 -16.82
C ASP A 74 6.74 -1.95 -15.57
N ALA A 75 8.04 -1.76 -15.79
CA ALA A 75 9.02 -1.59 -14.70
C ALA A 75 9.36 -0.11 -14.45
N THR A 76 8.68 0.80 -15.13
CA THR A 76 8.87 2.25 -14.99
C THR A 76 7.82 2.85 -14.07
N ASN A 77 8.04 4.08 -13.62
CA ASN A 77 7.06 4.85 -12.83
C ASN A 77 5.82 5.31 -13.62
N LEU A 78 5.76 5.00 -14.92
CA LEU A 78 4.58 5.33 -15.74
C LEU A 78 3.34 4.56 -15.31
N ALA A 79 3.49 3.34 -14.81
CA ALA A 79 2.38 2.55 -14.29
C ALA A 79 1.73 3.24 -13.10
N GLU A 80 2.50 3.63 -12.09
CA GLU A 80 2.00 4.32 -10.90
C GLU A 80 1.38 5.67 -11.25
N ILE A 81 2.00 6.43 -12.14
CA ILE A 81 1.48 7.72 -12.63
C ILE A 81 0.11 7.49 -13.29
N GLU A 82 -0.01 6.51 -14.19
CA GLU A 82 -1.25 6.22 -14.90
C GLU A 82 -2.36 5.76 -13.96
N GLU A 83 -2.05 4.93 -12.97
CA GLU A 83 -3.03 4.49 -11.95
C GLU A 83 -3.53 5.67 -11.11
N ILE A 84 -2.64 6.55 -10.64
CA ILE A 84 -3.03 7.76 -9.90
C ILE A 84 -3.92 8.67 -10.75
N LEU A 85 -3.58 8.87 -12.02
CA LEU A 85 -4.38 9.68 -12.95
C LEU A 85 -5.76 9.06 -13.20
N ALA A 86 -5.83 7.74 -13.39
CA ALA A 86 -7.08 7.02 -13.62
C ALA A 86 -7.99 7.11 -12.38
N LEU A 87 -7.45 6.84 -11.18
CA LEU A 87 -8.17 6.94 -9.92
C LEU A 87 -8.68 8.36 -9.66
N THR A 88 -7.80 9.36 -9.84
CA THR A 88 -8.14 10.77 -9.69
C THR A 88 -9.29 11.18 -10.62
N LYS A 89 -9.22 10.76 -11.89
CA LYS A 89 -10.28 11.04 -12.88
C LYS A 89 -11.60 10.35 -12.52
N ALA A 90 -11.54 9.11 -12.01
CA ALA A 90 -12.71 8.39 -11.53
C ALA A 90 -13.35 9.10 -10.33
N LEU A 91 -12.57 9.46 -9.33
CA LEU A 91 -13.06 10.16 -8.13
C LEU A 91 -13.70 11.51 -8.46
N LYS A 92 -13.09 12.29 -9.36
CA LYS A 92 -13.68 13.57 -9.84
C LYS A 92 -15.04 13.39 -10.51
N ARG A 93 -15.29 12.24 -11.15
CA ARG A 93 -16.58 11.93 -11.77
C ARG A 93 -17.62 11.40 -10.79
N ILE A 94 -17.19 10.59 -9.83
CA ILE A 94 -18.07 9.93 -8.85
C ILE A 94 -18.44 10.90 -7.74
N CYS A 95 -17.51 11.72 -7.29
CA CYS A 95 -17.63 12.65 -6.17
C CYS A 95 -17.13 14.05 -6.55
N PRO A 96 -17.80 14.76 -7.50
CA PRO A 96 -17.32 16.03 -8.04
C PRO A 96 -17.21 17.15 -6.98
N ASP A 97 -18.04 17.08 -5.95
CA ASP A 97 -18.12 18.09 -4.88
C ASP A 97 -17.23 17.78 -3.67
N LYS A 98 -16.40 16.74 -3.74
CA LYS A 98 -15.50 16.36 -2.65
C LYS A 98 -14.05 16.73 -2.98
N ALA A 99 -13.41 17.37 -2.01
CA ALA A 99 -11.95 17.50 -2.01
C ALA A 99 -11.34 16.18 -1.53
N TYR A 100 -10.21 15.81 -2.09
CA TYR A 100 -9.40 14.67 -1.67
C TYR A 100 -7.92 14.95 -1.95
N THR A 101 -7.08 14.37 -1.15
CA THR A 101 -5.61 14.39 -1.31
C THR A 101 -5.14 12.96 -1.58
N VAL A 102 -4.26 12.80 -2.54
CA VAL A 102 -3.60 11.53 -2.85
C VAL A 102 -2.37 11.41 -1.96
N ARG A 103 -2.34 10.43 -1.07
CA ARG A 103 -1.14 10.12 -0.28
C ARG A 103 -0.36 9.01 -0.96
N VAL A 104 0.93 9.21 -1.10
CA VAL A 104 1.85 8.26 -1.72
C VAL A 104 3.04 7.99 -0.81
N ASN A 105 3.52 6.76 -0.84
CA ASN A 105 4.69 6.34 -0.09
C ASN A 105 5.45 5.24 -0.83
N ASP A 106 6.69 4.99 -0.41
CA ASP A 106 7.46 3.83 -0.81
C ASP A 106 7.95 3.09 0.45
N ARG A 107 7.68 1.79 0.52
CA ARG A 107 8.07 0.97 1.66
C ARG A 107 9.59 0.98 1.91
N ALA A 108 10.40 1.15 0.85
CA ALA A 108 11.85 1.28 1.00
C ALA A 108 12.23 2.56 1.74
N ILE A 109 11.50 3.67 1.55
CA ILE A 109 11.70 4.92 2.27
C ILE A 109 11.37 4.73 3.75
N LEU A 110 10.21 4.14 4.06
CA LEU A 110 9.82 3.85 5.45
C LEU A 110 10.83 2.93 6.14
N LYS A 111 11.29 1.88 5.44
CA LYS A 111 12.34 0.99 5.95
C LYS A 111 13.64 1.76 6.19
N GLY A 112 14.06 2.58 5.23
CA GLY A 112 15.24 3.43 5.36
C GLY A 112 15.17 4.37 6.56
N MET A 113 14.01 4.95 6.84
CA MET A 113 13.79 5.77 8.03
C MET A 113 13.95 4.97 9.32
N ALA A 114 13.40 3.75 9.39
CA ALA A 114 13.53 2.87 10.55
C ALA A 114 14.99 2.43 10.76
N ASP A 115 15.67 1.99 9.70
CA ASP A 115 17.07 1.58 9.73
C ASP A 115 18.00 2.74 10.15
N TYR A 116 17.76 3.94 9.58
CA TYR A 116 18.50 5.15 9.94
C TYR A 116 18.31 5.54 11.41
N SER A 117 17.12 5.29 11.95
CA SER A 117 16.81 5.58 13.34
C SER A 117 17.35 4.55 14.33
N GLY A 118 17.71 3.36 13.84
CA GLY A 118 18.33 2.30 14.65
C GLY A 118 17.33 1.26 15.17
N PHE A 119 16.18 1.10 14.53
CA PHE A 119 15.26 0.00 14.84
C PHE A 119 15.84 -1.34 14.36
N PRO A 120 15.58 -2.45 15.07
CA PRO A 120 15.99 -3.78 14.63
C PRO A 120 15.32 -4.15 13.30
N GLU A 121 16.09 -4.66 12.34
CA GLU A 121 15.62 -5.01 11.00
C GLU A 121 14.44 -5.99 11.01
N ASN A 122 14.44 -6.95 11.92
CA ASN A 122 13.39 -7.96 12.06
C ASN A 122 12.11 -7.44 12.72
N GLU A 123 12.07 -6.18 13.17
CA GLU A 123 10.91 -5.58 13.84
C GLU A 123 10.30 -4.41 13.07
N THR A 124 10.84 -4.09 11.90
CA THR A 124 10.38 -2.97 11.06
C THR A 124 8.88 -3.06 10.74
N ASP A 125 8.34 -4.26 10.53
CA ASP A 125 6.90 -4.44 10.29
C ASP A 125 6.03 -4.04 11.49
N LYS A 126 6.51 -4.25 12.71
CA LYS A 126 5.79 -3.79 13.92
C LYS A 126 5.79 -2.27 14.03
N VAL A 127 6.92 -1.64 13.70
CA VAL A 127 7.03 -0.17 13.65
C VAL A 127 6.02 0.39 12.65
N PHE A 128 5.86 -0.23 11.47
CA PHE A 128 4.89 0.19 10.47
C PHE A 128 3.45 0.04 10.94
N ILE A 129 3.11 -1.06 11.64
CA ILE A 129 1.76 -1.25 12.21
C ILE A 129 1.41 -0.14 13.21
N ILE A 130 2.40 0.36 13.96
CA ILE A 130 2.19 1.49 14.87
C ILE A 130 2.07 2.80 14.09
N LEU A 131 2.92 2.99 13.08
CA LEU A 131 2.88 4.16 12.21
C LEU A 131 1.54 4.31 11.48
N ASP A 132 0.95 3.21 11.01
CA ASP A 132 -0.37 3.20 10.35
C ASP A 132 -1.51 3.76 11.23
N LYS A 133 -1.27 3.87 12.53
CA LYS A 133 -2.23 4.50 13.45
C LYS A 133 -2.07 6.01 13.55
N MET A 134 -1.05 6.61 12.90
CA MET A 134 -0.70 8.02 13.05
C MET A 134 -1.88 8.96 12.78
N ASP A 135 -2.73 8.66 11.79
CA ASP A 135 -3.94 9.44 11.52
C ASP A 135 -4.96 9.45 12.68
N LYS A 136 -4.90 8.46 13.58
CA LYS A 136 -5.84 8.30 14.69
C LYS A 136 -5.28 8.82 16.02
N ILE A 137 -3.99 8.56 16.27
CA ILE A 137 -3.35 8.84 17.57
C ILE A 137 -2.35 10.00 17.51
N GLY A 138 -2.06 10.52 16.29
CA GLY A 138 -1.06 11.55 16.10
C GLY A 138 0.37 11.08 16.31
N LEU A 139 1.33 11.96 16.06
CA LEU A 139 2.75 11.66 16.21
C LEU A 139 3.15 11.34 17.66
N ASP A 140 2.56 12.07 18.63
CA ASP A 140 2.80 11.81 20.05
C ASP A 140 2.32 10.42 20.46
N GLY A 141 1.14 10.00 19.98
CA GLY A 141 0.62 8.65 20.26
C GLY A 141 1.48 7.55 19.61
N VAL A 142 2.01 7.77 18.41
CA VAL A 142 2.97 6.85 17.77
C VAL A 142 4.23 6.74 18.63
N ARG A 143 4.76 7.85 19.11
CA ARG A 143 5.92 7.88 20.00
C ARG A 143 5.67 7.10 21.30
N GLU A 144 4.54 7.32 21.96
CA GLU A 144 4.17 6.62 23.18
C GLU A 144 4.02 5.10 22.96
N GLU A 145 3.36 4.67 21.86
CA GLU A 145 3.22 3.26 21.56
C GLU A 145 4.57 2.59 21.26
N LEU A 146 5.46 3.26 20.49
CA LEU A 146 6.80 2.73 20.23
C LEU A 146 7.62 2.57 21.51
N LEU A 147 7.57 3.53 22.43
CA LEU A 147 8.21 3.43 23.75
C LEU A 147 7.60 2.30 24.60
N ALA A 148 6.28 2.12 24.55
CA ALA A 148 5.58 1.07 25.30
C ALA A 148 5.92 -0.35 24.78
N GLU A 149 6.23 -0.50 23.49
CA GLU A 149 6.72 -1.75 22.89
C GLU A 149 8.20 -2.04 23.28
N GLY A 150 8.86 -1.11 23.95
CA GLY A 150 10.22 -1.31 24.47
C GLY A 150 11.34 -0.90 23.53
N TYR A 151 11.06 -0.16 22.46
CA TYR A 151 12.09 0.38 21.59
C TYR A 151 12.95 1.43 22.31
N ALA A 152 14.21 1.53 21.88
CA ALA A 152 15.16 2.47 22.47
C ALA A 152 14.66 3.93 22.29
N PRO A 153 14.60 4.74 23.36
CA PRO A 153 14.12 6.11 23.27
C PRO A 153 14.84 6.94 22.20
N GLU A 154 16.13 6.74 22.02
CA GLU A 154 16.93 7.44 21.01
C GLU A 154 16.47 7.11 19.57
N ALA A 155 16.13 5.85 19.31
CA ALA A 155 15.60 5.42 18.01
C ALA A 155 14.21 6.02 17.77
N VAL A 156 13.35 6.02 18.79
CA VAL A 156 12.00 6.59 18.72
C VAL A 156 12.05 8.09 18.48
N GLU A 157 12.87 8.84 19.21
CA GLU A 157 13.05 10.29 19.02
C GLU A 157 13.55 10.62 17.62
N LYS A 158 14.54 9.87 17.15
CA LYS A 158 15.12 10.07 15.83
C LYS A 158 14.10 9.82 14.71
N TYR A 159 13.30 8.77 14.85
CA TYR A 159 12.25 8.41 13.89
C TYR A 159 11.10 9.43 13.87
N THR A 160 10.58 9.78 15.03
CA THR A 160 9.51 10.77 15.14
C THR A 160 9.98 12.17 14.74
N GLY A 161 11.25 12.49 15.00
CA GLY A 161 11.89 13.72 14.53
C GLY A 161 11.95 13.77 12.99
N LEU A 162 12.30 12.66 12.32
CA LEU A 162 12.24 12.58 10.86
C LEU A 162 10.82 12.85 10.35
N LEU A 163 9.82 12.21 10.94
CA LEU A 163 8.41 12.37 10.53
C LEU A 163 7.91 13.82 10.73
N ALA A 164 8.37 14.50 11.78
CA ALA A 164 8.00 15.89 12.05
C ALA A 164 8.67 16.90 11.12
N GLU A 165 9.88 16.59 10.62
CA GLU A 165 10.68 17.49 9.78
C GLU A 165 10.38 17.36 8.28
N ILE A 166 9.79 16.25 7.85
CA ILE A 166 9.53 15.98 6.43
C ILE A 166 8.52 16.99 5.88
N GLN A 167 8.91 17.65 4.80
CA GLN A 167 7.97 18.34 3.93
C GLN A 167 7.27 17.29 3.04
N ASN A 168 5.94 17.29 3.05
CA ASN A 168 5.13 16.28 2.36
C ASN A 168 5.05 16.50 0.83
N ASP A 169 6.06 17.11 0.24
CA ASP A 169 6.17 17.34 -1.20
C ASP A 169 7.39 16.63 -1.82
N ALA A 170 7.51 16.71 -3.14
CA ALA A 170 8.59 16.06 -3.87
C ALA A 170 9.98 16.53 -3.43
N ALA A 171 10.12 17.80 -3.05
CA ALA A 171 11.41 18.34 -2.58
C ALA A 171 11.78 17.74 -1.22
N GLY A 172 10.81 17.62 -0.31
CA GLY A 172 11.00 16.97 0.98
C GLY A 172 11.36 15.49 0.84
N VAL A 173 10.73 14.78 -0.09
CA VAL A 173 11.05 13.35 -0.38
C VAL A 173 12.49 13.22 -0.90
N ARG A 174 12.96 14.12 -1.78
CA ARG A 174 14.37 14.13 -2.23
C ARG A 174 15.33 14.39 -1.09
N ALA A 175 15.06 15.42 -0.28
CA ALA A 175 15.90 15.75 0.87
C ALA A 175 15.97 14.58 1.88
N LEU A 176 14.85 13.89 2.09
CA LEU A 176 14.82 12.66 2.89
C LEU A 176 15.69 11.57 2.26
N GLY A 177 15.59 11.35 0.95
CA GLY A 177 16.40 10.38 0.21
C GLY A 177 17.90 10.64 0.35
N GLU A 178 18.34 11.90 0.28
CA GLU A 178 19.71 12.30 0.53
C GLU A 178 20.15 12.00 1.98
N LYS A 179 19.29 12.33 2.97
CA LYS A 179 19.54 12.07 4.39
C LYS A 179 19.68 10.58 4.68
N LEU A 180 18.94 9.73 3.97
CA LEU A 180 18.91 8.27 4.14
C LEU A 180 19.89 7.52 3.22
N SER A 181 20.72 8.20 2.44
CA SER A 181 21.59 7.60 1.41
C SER A 181 22.58 6.54 1.93
N GLY A 182 22.86 6.54 3.24
CA GLY A 182 23.69 5.52 3.89
C GLY A 182 23.00 4.19 4.20
N VAL A 183 21.66 4.15 4.15
CA VAL A 183 20.82 3.00 4.54
C VAL A 183 19.78 2.62 3.49
N MET A 184 19.59 3.45 2.46
CA MET A 184 18.61 3.26 1.40
C MET A 184 19.20 3.72 0.06
N ASP A 185 18.73 3.13 -1.05
CA ASP A 185 19.01 3.62 -2.41
C ASP A 185 18.28 4.94 -2.65
N PRO A 186 18.99 6.07 -2.86
CA PRO A 186 18.37 7.38 -3.12
C PRO A 186 17.46 7.39 -4.36
N ALA A 187 17.68 6.50 -5.31
CA ALA A 187 16.84 6.39 -6.51
C ALA A 187 15.37 6.10 -6.19
N LYS A 188 15.09 5.48 -5.02
CA LYS A 188 13.71 5.24 -4.55
C LYS A 188 12.99 6.55 -4.24
N ALA A 189 13.65 7.45 -3.52
CA ALA A 189 13.11 8.77 -3.22
C ALA A 189 12.97 9.63 -4.50
N GLU A 190 13.94 9.59 -5.40
CA GLU A 190 13.85 10.32 -6.68
C GLU A 190 12.71 9.80 -7.56
N ASN A 191 12.49 8.48 -7.61
CA ASN A 191 11.36 7.90 -8.32
C ASN A 191 10.01 8.40 -7.77
N LEU A 192 9.83 8.34 -6.45
CA LEU A 192 8.61 8.81 -5.81
C LEU A 192 8.40 10.32 -6.01
N ALA A 193 9.45 11.12 -5.87
CA ALA A 193 9.39 12.56 -6.11
C ALA A 193 9.00 12.89 -7.57
N THR A 194 9.50 12.13 -8.54
CA THR A 194 9.16 12.28 -9.95
C THR A 194 7.68 11.96 -10.21
N ILE A 195 7.14 10.90 -9.59
CA ILE A 195 5.70 10.58 -9.63
C ILE A 195 4.89 11.75 -9.09
N MET A 196 5.24 12.25 -7.91
CA MET A 196 4.54 13.37 -7.25
C MET A 196 4.53 14.62 -8.12
N GLU A 197 5.68 15.02 -8.70
CA GLU A 197 5.77 16.18 -9.59
C GLU A 197 4.92 16.01 -10.86
N THR A 198 4.95 14.82 -11.45
CA THR A 198 4.20 14.54 -12.67
C THR A 198 2.70 14.63 -12.47
N VAL A 199 2.18 14.16 -11.34
CA VAL A 199 0.72 14.16 -11.08
C VAL A 199 0.22 15.44 -10.40
N LYS A 200 1.09 16.28 -9.87
CA LYS A 200 0.75 17.53 -9.14
C LYS A 200 -0.16 18.47 -9.91
N ALA A 201 -0.07 18.49 -11.26
CA ALA A 201 -0.92 19.32 -12.10
C ALA A 201 -2.41 18.88 -12.12
N VAL A 202 -2.72 17.66 -11.72
CA VAL A 202 -4.07 17.06 -11.83
C VAL A 202 -4.63 16.56 -10.50
N ALA A 203 -3.78 16.35 -9.51
CA ALA A 203 -4.15 15.88 -8.18
C ALA A 203 -3.41 16.67 -7.11
N ASP A 204 -4.10 16.90 -5.98
CA ASP A 204 -3.45 17.27 -4.74
C ASP A 204 -2.77 16.02 -4.19
N ILE A 205 -1.42 16.04 -4.11
CA ILE A 205 -0.60 14.88 -3.78
C ILE A 205 0.42 15.23 -2.71
N GLU A 206 0.53 14.38 -1.72
CA GLU A 206 1.48 14.50 -0.63
C GLU A 206 2.15 13.15 -0.30
N PHE A 207 3.32 13.22 0.30
CA PHE A 207 3.97 12.09 0.95
C PHE A 207 3.33 11.83 2.30
N GLY A 208 2.98 10.56 2.59
CA GLY A 208 2.33 10.22 3.86
C GLY A 208 2.19 8.73 4.11
#